data_4469832b26e986b93274a9bf2b014243
#
_entry.id   4469832b26e986b93274a9bf2b014243
#
_cell.length_a   1.000
_cell.length_b   1.000
_cell.length_c   1.000
_cell.angle_alpha   90.00
_cell.angle_beta   90.00
_cell.angle_gamma   90.00
#
_symmetry.space_group_name_H-M   'P 1'
#
loop_
_entity.id
_entity.type
_entity.pdbx_description
1 polymer ?
#
loop_
_entity_poly.entity_id
_entity_poly.type
_entity_poly.pdbx_seq_one_letter_code
_entity_poly.pdbx_strand_id
1 'polypeptide(L)'
;MVAAVSGVALLFGGAALGLLPKMVFGALLVFLGLSFLWEWVVVSFRRLPRIDYAIVLSILVITAAIGFLQGVAVGVVAAVVMFIIAYSRSSVVKHELDGTSFSSRIIRSPQARALLADVGEQAYYLQLQGFIFFGTAYGLLEAVRARVRRTKTRHVVLDFRQVIGLDSTALLSFEKLGQLARDGDFSLTFAGLPPTLREQFGQGGLGEATEGLRFAPNLDRAAEWVEDQLCFMAESGGEQPLDASLQALVPGPATTRLVGYLERREFSPGVYLIRQGDMPDVLYFIESGQVTAQLEQPGQQLLRLETMRGGRMVGELGFYL
;
A
#
# COMPACT_ATOMS: atom_id res chain seq x y z
N MET A 1 -10.39 -48.17 8.22
CA MET A 1 -10.24 -48.65 9.58
C MET A 1 -11.29 -48.11 10.54
N VAL A 2 -11.53 -46.81 10.66
CA VAL A 2 -12.49 -46.22 11.59
C VAL A 2 -13.91 -46.76 11.38
N ALA A 3 -14.41 -46.83 10.13
CA ALA A 3 -15.74 -47.35 9.82
C ALA A 3 -15.93 -48.82 10.19
N ALA A 4 -14.89 -49.66 10.05
CA ALA A 4 -14.95 -51.06 10.45
C ALA A 4 -14.97 -51.24 11.98
N VAL A 5 -14.18 -50.43 12.71
CA VAL A 5 -14.18 -50.41 14.16
C VAL A 5 -15.52 -49.92 14.69
N SER A 6 -16.09 -48.87 14.10
CA SER A 6 -17.42 -48.35 14.45
C SER A 6 -18.53 -49.38 14.16
N GLY A 7 -18.44 -50.10 13.04
CA GLY A 7 -19.40 -51.18 12.73
C GLY A 7 -19.34 -52.36 13.72
N VAL A 8 -18.14 -52.77 14.11
CA VAL A 8 -17.93 -53.83 15.15
C VAL A 8 -18.42 -53.32 16.52
N ALA A 9 -18.15 -52.08 16.88
CA ALA A 9 -18.61 -51.45 18.11
C ALA A 9 -20.16 -51.35 18.18
N LEU A 10 -20.82 -51.09 17.04
CA LEU A 10 -22.28 -51.07 16.95
C LEU A 10 -22.91 -52.46 17.08
N LEU A 11 -22.28 -53.51 16.50
CA LEU A 11 -22.79 -54.88 16.55
C LEU A 11 -22.64 -55.54 17.93
N PHE A 12 -21.51 -55.31 18.58
CA PHE A 12 -21.18 -55.99 19.86
C PHE A 12 -21.31 -55.07 21.07
N GLY A 13 -21.32 -53.74 20.89
CA GLY A 13 -21.35 -52.79 21.98
C GLY A 13 -22.69 -52.73 22.71
N GLY A 14 -23.81 -53.03 22.03
CA GLY A 14 -25.15 -53.02 22.62
C GLY A 14 -25.30 -53.99 23.78
N ALA A 15 -24.74 -55.21 23.65
CA ALA A 15 -24.79 -56.22 24.71
C ALA A 15 -23.83 -55.85 25.89
N ALA A 16 -22.66 -55.28 25.58
CA ALA A 16 -21.70 -54.83 26.59
C ALA A 16 -22.18 -53.61 27.39
N LEU A 17 -22.90 -52.66 26.70
CA LEU A 17 -23.50 -51.50 27.32
C LEU A 17 -24.63 -51.86 28.27
N GLY A 18 -25.37 -52.96 27.99
CA GLY A 18 -26.46 -53.45 28.88
C GLY A 18 -25.95 -53.99 30.22
N LEU A 19 -24.69 -54.35 30.34
CA LEU A 19 -24.05 -54.84 31.57
C LEU A 19 -23.60 -53.71 32.50
N LEU A 20 -23.51 -52.48 31.99
CA LEU A 20 -23.09 -51.34 32.81
C LEU A 20 -24.26 -50.75 33.61
N PRO A 21 -24.11 -50.54 34.90
CA PRO A 21 -25.14 -49.89 35.71
C PRO A 21 -25.46 -48.49 35.17
N LYS A 22 -26.75 -48.13 35.08
CA LYS A 22 -27.20 -46.80 34.62
C LYS A 22 -26.53 -45.64 35.37
N MET A 23 -26.18 -45.85 36.64
CA MET A 23 -25.43 -44.88 37.46
C MET A 23 -24.08 -44.52 36.92
N VAL A 24 -23.37 -45.46 36.25
CA VAL A 24 -22.04 -45.19 35.64
C VAL A 24 -22.17 -44.19 34.51
N PHE A 25 -23.18 -44.33 33.64
CA PHE A 25 -23.42 -43.39 32.57
C PHE A 25 -23.81 -41.99 33.09
N GLY A 26 -24.68 -41.94 34.15
CA GLY A 26 -25.01 -40.70 34.78
C GLY A 26 -23.83 -39.99 35.42
N ALA A 27 -22.99 -40.74 36.13
CA ALA A 27 -21.75 -40.18 36.72
C ALA A 27 -20.79 -39.67 35.66
N LEU A 28 -20.61 -40.38 34.54
CA LEU A 28 -19.74 -39.99 33.45
C LEU A 28 -20.26 -38.70 32.74
N LEU A 29 -21.55 -38.61 32.50
CA LEU A 29 -22.18 -37.41 31.94
C LEU A 29 -22.03 -36.18 32.84
N VAL A 30 -22.24 -36.35 34.14
CA VAL A 30 -22.03 -35.28 35.12
C VAL A 30 -20.57 -34.88 35.20
N PHE A 31 -19.66 -35.83 35.20
CA PHE A 31 -18.21 -35.56 35.20
C PHE A 31 -17.79 -34.78 33.93
N LEU A 32 -18.23 -35.20 32.74
CA LEU A 32 -17.95 -34.51 31.50
C LEU A 32 -18.55 -33.10 31.50
N GLY A 33 -19.79 -32.95 31.94
CA GLY A 33 -20.46 -31.64 32.03
C GLY A 33 -19.71 -30.69 32.98
N LEU A 34 -19.31 -31.15 34.17
CA LEU A 34 -18.51 -30.36 35.10
C LEU A 34 -17.14 -30.02 34.58
N SER A 35 -16.46 -30.97 33.88
CA SER A 35 -15.18 -30.73 33.26
C SER A 35 -15.26 -29.65 32.20
N PHE A 36 -16.26 -29.68 31.30
CA PHE A 36 -16.49 -28.64 30.32
C PHE A 36 -16.80 -27.29 30.94
N LEU A 37 -17.68 -27.26 31.98
CA LEU A 37 -17.97 -26.01 32.70
C LEU A 37 -16.70 -25.44 33.32
N TRP A 38 -15.90 -26.26 33.98
CA TRP A 38 -14.65 -25.81 34.57
C TRP A 38 -13.69 -25.22 33.52
N GLU A 39 -13.50 -25.91 32.40
CA GLU A 39 -12.63 -25.48 31.33
C GLU A 39 -13.10 -24.14 30.68
N TRP A 40 -14.39 -24.08 30.31
CA TRP A 40 -14.94 -22.92 29.59
C TRP A 40 -15.26 -21.73 30.51
N VAL A 41 -15.60 -21.92 31.75
CA VAL A 41 -15.89 -20.82 32.68
C VAL A 41 -14.67 -20.39 33.46
N VAL A 42 -13.90 -21.32 34.03
CA VAL A 42 -12.79 -20.99 34.94
C VAL A 42 -11.49 -20.78 34.19
N VAL A 43 -11.11 -21.76 33.36
CA VAL A 43 -9.82 -21.70 32.66
C VAL A 43 -9.83 -20.64 31.55
N SER A 44 -10.91 -20.55 30.79
CA SER A 44 -11.07 -19.58 29.70
C SER A 44 -11.12 -18.14 30.18
N PHE A 45 -11.57 -17.87 31.41
CA PHE A 45 -11.56 -16.53 32.02
C PHE A 45 -10.15 -15.87 32.00
N ARG A 46 -9.09 -16.68 32.18
CA ARG A 46 -7.71 -16.18 32.19
C ARG A 46 -7.01 -16.21 30.82
N ARG A 47 -7.58 -16.92 29.85
CA ARG A 47 -6.98 -17.12 28.51
C ARG A 47 -7.59 -16.29 27.43
N LEU A 48 -8.88 -15.95 27.54
CA LEU A 48 -9.60 -15.24 26.50
C LEU A 48 -9.68 -13.73 26.77
N PRO A 49 -9.70 -12.90 25.73
CA PRO A 49 -10.08 -11.49 25.84
C PRO A 49 -11.46 -11.34 26.48
N ARG A 50 -11.67 -10.26 27.21
CA ARG A 50 -12.92 -10.03 27.97
C ARG A 50 -14.19 -10.13 27.11
N ILE A 51 -14.12 -9.68 25.86
CA ILE A 51 -15.24 -9.70 24.92
C ILE A 51 -15.56 -11.14 24.50
N ASP A 52 -14.56 -11.93 24.13
CA ASP A 52 -14.72 -13.33 23.71
C ASP A 52 -15.26 -14.16 24.87
N TYR A 53 -14.74 -13.93 26.08
CA TYR A 53 -15.25 -14.59 27.30
C TYR A 53 -16.71 -14.26 27.57
N ALA A 54 -17.14 -12.99 27.39
CA ALA A 54 -18.53 -12.59 27.56
C ALA A 54 -19.46 -13.30 26.55
N ILE A 55 -19.00 -13.52 25.33
CA ILE A 55 -19.73 -14.27 24.29
C ILE A 55 -19.86 -15.74 24.72
N VAL A 56 -18.78 -16.38 25.15
CA VAL A 56 -18.84 -17.77 25.62
C VAL A 56 -19.83 -17.91 26.79
N LEU A 57 -19.79 -17.00 27.76
CA LEU A 57 -20.69 -17.02 28.90
C LEU A 57 -22.15 -16.82 28.47
N SER A 58 -22.43 -15.90 27.55
CA SER A 58 -23.79 -15.66 27.04
C SER A 58 -24.33 -16.87 26.27
N ILE A 59 -23.53 -17.56 25.47
CA ILE A 59 -23.91 -18.79 24.78
C ILE A 59 -24.29 -19.86 25.81
N LEU A 60 -23.48 -20.03 26.85
CA LEU A 60 -23.66 -21.02 27.86
C LEU A 60 -24.95 -20.78 28.65
N VAL A 61 -25.21 -19.52 29.04
CA VAL A 61 -26.44 -19.14 29.73
C VAL A 61 -27.67 -19.35 28.85
N ILE A 62 -27.63 -18.95 27.59
CA ILE A 62 -28.74 -19.12 26.65
C ILE A 62 -29.01 -20.60 26.39
N THR A 63 -27.96 -21.41 26.24
CA THR A 63 -28.08 -22.86 26.05
C THR A 63 -28.75 -23.52 27.24
N ALA A 64 -28.44 -23.09 28.49
CA ALA A 64 -29.01 -23.64 29.71
C ALA A 64 -30.42 -23.16 29.94
N ALA A 65 -30.76 -21.88 29.64
CA ALA A 65 -32.05 -21.29 29.96
C ALA A 65 -33.12 -21.50 28.88
N ILE A 66 -32.75 -21.50 27.61
CA ILE A 66 -33.68 -21.51 26.47
C ILE A 66 -33.56 -22.80 25.65
N GLY A 67 -32.33 -23.25 25.41
CA GLY A 67 -32.06 -24.46 24.66
C GLY A 67 -30.81 -24.41 23.80
N PHE A 68 -30.32 -25.59 23.41
CA PHE A 68 -29.09 -25.78 22.67
C PHE A 68 -29.07 -25.07 21.30
N LEU A 69 -30.16 -25.18 20.53
CA LEU A 69 -30.26 -24.59 19.21
C LEU A 69 -30.18 -23.07 19.23
N GLN A 70 -30.82 -22.44 20.19
CA GLN A 70 -30.81 -20.99 20.40
C GLN A 70 -29.41 -20.51 20.82
N GLY A 71 -28.74 -21.25 21.72
CA GLY A 71 -27.37 -20.94 22.09
C GLY A 71 -26.39 -20.98 20.89
N VAL A 72 -26.51 -22.01 20.04
CA VAL A 72 -25.70 -22.11 18.83
C VAL A 72 -26.00 -20.97 17.87
N ALA A 73 -27.27 -20.61 17.65
CA ALA A 73 -27.63 -19.51 16.75
C ALA A 73 -27.02 -18.16 17.20
N VAL A 74 -27.12 -17.86 18.50
CA VAL A 74 -26.50 -16.66 19.07
C VAL A 74 -24.96 -16.70 18.94
N GLY A 75 -24.35 -17.86 19.18
CA GLY A 75 -22.90 -18.03 18.98
C GLY A 75 -22.44 -17.75 17.56
N VAL A 76 -23.16 -18.28 16.57
CA VAL A 76 -22.87 -18.04 15.15
C VAL A 76 -23.00 -16.55 14.79
N VAL A 77 -24.08 -15.90 15.21
CA VAL A 77 -24.29 -14.47 14.97
C VAL A 77 -23.18 -13.64 15.64
N ALA A 78 -22.86 -13.92 16.90
CA ALA A 78 -21.78 -13.24 17.59
C ALA A 78 -20.42 -13.43 16.92
N ALA A 79 -20.11 -14.65 16.47
CA ALA A 79 -18.87 -14.93 15.74
C ALA A 79 -18.76 -14.17 14.41
N VAL A 80 -19.87 -14.11 13.64
CA VAL A 80 -19.93 -13.33 12.38
C VAL A 80 -19.73 -11.83 12.65
N VAL A 81 -20.41 -11.28 13.66
CA VAL A 81 -20.26 -9.87 14.02
C VAL A 81 -18.83 -9.57 14.45
N MET A 82 -18.25 -10.41 15.32
CA MET A 82 -16.86 -10.25 15.76
C MET A 82 -15.87 -10.36 14.60
N PHE A 83 -16.08 -11.30 13.69
CA PHE A 83 -15.28 -11.42 12.47
C PHE A 83 -15.33 -10.15 11.63
N ILE A 84 -16.54 -9.61 11.39
CA ILE A 84 -16.71 -8.36 10.63
C ILE A 84 -15.98 -7.20 11.33
N ILE A 85 -16.12 -7.06 12.64
CA ILE A 85 -15.43 -5.99 13.40
C ILE A 85 -13.90 -6.17 13.36
N ALA A 86 -13.40 -7.37 13.57
CA ALA A 86 -11.97 -7.66 13.53
C ALA A 86 -11.39 -7.41 12.14
N TYR A 87 -12.10 -7.84 11.11
CA TYR A 87 -11.68 -7.65 9.71
C TYR A 87 -11.75 -6.17 9.29
N SER A 88 -12.75 -5.42 9.75
CA SER A 88 -12.86 -3.96 9.51
C SER A 88 -11.74 -3.15 10.13
N ARG A 89 -11.09 -3.66 11.16
CA ARG A 89 -9.93 -3.02 11.82
C ARG A 89 -8.59 -3.40 11.20
N SER A 90 -8.59 -4.34 10.26
CA SER A 90 -7.36 -4.69 9.53
C SER A 90 -6.90 -3.49 8.70
N SER A 91 -5.66 -3.04 8.92
CA SER A 91 -5.11 -1.91 8.16
C SER A 91 -4.85 -2.31 6.72
N VAL A 92 -5.51 -1.63 5.80
CA VAL A 92 -5.22 -1.71 4.36
C VAL A 92 -3.94 -0.94 4.03
N VAL A 93 -3.55 -0.01 4.89
CA VAL A 93 -2.31 0.76 4.73
C VAL A 93 -1.15 -0.09 5.25
N LYS A 94 -0.26 -0.47 4.34
CA LYS A 94 0.97 -1.21 4.63
C LYS A 94 2.08 -0.29 5.12
N HIS A 95 2.30 0.80 4.38
CA HIS A 95 3.29 1.82 4.70
C HIS A 95 2.67 3.19 4.48
N GLU A 96 2.98 4.06 5.41
CA GLU A 96 2.65 5.47 5.40
C GLU A 96 3.96 6.24 5.34
N LEU A 97 4.17 6.99 4.26
CA LEU A 97 5.42 7.68 3.95
C LEU A 97 5.11 9.14 3.60
N ASP A 98 6.06 10.00 3.81
CA ASP A 98 6.03 11.39 3.34
C ASP A 98 7.20 11.66 2.39
N GLY A 99 7.23 12.82 1.76
CA GLY A 99 8.29 13.18 0.82
C GLY A 99 9.65 13.44 1.48
N THR A 100 9.75 13.39 2.82
CA THR A 100 11.05 13.44 3.52
C THR A 100 11.64 12.04 3.68
N SER A 101 10.79 11.02 3.76
CA SER A 101 11.16 9.60 3.95
C SER A 101 11.18 8.80 2.66
N PHE A 102 10.50 9.28 1.62
CA PHE A 102 10.40 8.62 0.32
C PHE A 102 10.64 9.62 -0.81
N SER A 103 11.50 9.26 -1.76
CA SER A 103 11.78 10.05 -2.98
C SER A 103 11.73 9.18 -4.23
N SER A 104 11.49 9.83 -5.37
CA SER A 104 11.56 9.17 -6.66
C SER A 104 13.01 8.77 -7.02
N ARG A 105 13.16 7.87 -8.00
CA ARG A 105 14.47 7.46 -8.52
C ARG A 105 15.13 8.49 -9.43
N ILE A 106 14.65 9.73 -9.43
CA ILE A 106 15.28 10.81 -10.19
C ILE A 106 16.43 11.39 -9.38
N ILE A 107 17.61 11.50 -9.99
CA ILE A 107 18.68 12.29 -9.42
C ILE A 107 18.39 13.78 -9.66
N ARG A 108 18.13 14.49 -8.59
CA ARG A 108 17.89 15.93 -8.57
C ARG A 108 19.13 16.71 -8.17
N SER A 109 19.19 17.98 -8.54
CA SER A 109 20.25 18.88 -8.12
C SER A 109 20.33 18.95 -6.57
N PRO A 110 21.48 19.28 -5.98
CA PRO A 110 21.60 19.47 -4.54
C PRO A 110 20.60 20.48 -3.98
N GLN A 111 20.33 21.56 -4.72
CA GLN A 111 19.36 22.58 -4.36
C GLN A 111 17.93 22.02 -4.32
N ALA A 112 17.53 21.30 -5.39
CA ALA A 112 16.19 20.67 -5.41
C ALA A 112 16.02 19.63 -4.29
N ARG A 113 17.09 18.89 -3.96
CA ARG A 113 17.06 17.94 -2.82
C ARG A 113 16.91 18.65 -1.47
N ALA A 114 17.64 19.75 -1.26
CA ALA A 114 17.51 20.55 -0.05
C ALA A 114 16.10 21.13 0.08
N LEU A 115 15.54 21.65 -1.02
CA LEU A 115 14.18 22.14 -1.08
C LEU A 115 13.15 21.03 -0.76
N LEU A 116 13.26 19.85 -1.38
CA LEU A 116 12.35 18.73 -1.13
C LEU A 116 12.47 18.21 0.31
N ALA A 117 13.62 18.32 0.95
CA ALA A 117 13.76 18.00 2.37
C ALA A 117 12.97 18.98 3.27
N ASP A 118 12.85 20.24 2.87
CA ASP A 118 12.09 21.27 3.61
C ASP A 118 10.58 21.17 3.36
N VAL A 119 10.16 20.96 2.11
CA VAL A 119 8.74 20.94 1.74
C VAL A 119 8.14 19.53 1.62
N GLY A 120 8.91 18.49 1.84
CA GLY A 120 8.52 17.08 1.62
C GLY A 120 7.31 16.63 2.44
N GLU A 121 7.04 17.25 3.59
CA GLU A 121 5.84 16.98 4.41
C GLU A 121 4.53 17.30 3.66
N GLN A 122 4.59 18.08 2.57
CA GLN A 122 3.44 18.37 1.72
C GLN A 122 3.02 17.18 0.82
N ALA A 123 3.88 16.17 0.70
CA ALA A 123 3.60 14.94 -0.02
C ALA A 123 3.30 13.79 0.97
N TYR A 124 2.22 13.06 0.71
CA TYR A 124 1.77 11.95 1.53
C TYR A 124 1.53 10.72 0.67
N TYR A 125 2.29 9.65 0.92
CA TYR A 125 2.25 8.41 0.16
C TYR A 125 1.71 7.28 1.03
N LEU A 126 0.67 6.61 0.55
CA LEU A 126 0.04 5.47 1.21
C LEU A 126 0.18 4.24 0.32
N GLN A 127 0.94 3.25 0.77
CA GLN A 127 1.01 1.97 0.11
C GLN A 127 -0.11 1.07 0.63
N LEU A 128 -1.03 0.70 -0.25
CA LEU A 128 -2.19 -0.11 0.07
C LEU A 128 -1.92 -1.59 -0.20
N GLN A 129 -2.57 -2.48 0.56
CA GLN A 129 -2.46 -3.92 0.39
C GLN A 129 -3.77 -4.66 0.68
N GLY A 130 -3.89 -5.88 0.11
CA GLY A 130 -4.98 -6.79 0.40
C GLY A 130 -6.28 -6.41 -0.31
N PHE A 131 -7.41 -6.84 0.24
CA PHE A 131 -8.74 -6.54 -0.28
C PHE A 131 -9.33 -5.32 0.44
N ILE A 132 -9.79 -4.34 -0.33
CA ILE A 132 -10.37 -3.10 0.18
C ILE A 132 -11.90 -3.22 0.17
N PHE A 133 -12.52 -3.09 1.33
CA PHE A 133 -13.97 -3.10 1.47
C PHE A 133 -14.44 -1.84 2.20
N PHE A 134 -15.74 -1.63 2.27
CA PHE A 134 -16.37 -0.43 2.82
C PHE A 134 -15.70 0.07 4.11
N GLY A 135 -15.52 -0.80 5.11
CA GLY A 135 -14.98 -0.40 6.41
C GLY A 135 -13.53 0.08 6.34
N THR A 136 -12.68 -0.62 5.56
CA THR A 136 -11.27 -0.25 5.39
C THR A 136 -11.10 0.98 4.49
N ALA A 137 -11.92 1.10 3.44
CA ALA A 137 -11.92 2.27 2.57
C ALA A 137 -12.37 3.54 3.31
N TYR A 138 -13.37 3.42 4.20
CA TYR A 138 -13.80 4.53 5.05
C TYR A 138 -12.71 4.93 6.04
N GLY A 139 -12.01 3.96 6.64
CA GLY A 139 -10.85 4.22 7.50
C GLY A 139 -9.72 4.96 6.78
N LEU A 140 -9.46 4.59 5.51
CA LEU A 140 -8.50 5.28 4.65
C LEU A 140 -8.92 6.72 4.36
N LEU A 141 -10.19 6.96 4.01
CA LEU A 141 -10.75 8.29 3.79
C LEU A 141 -10.55 9.19 5.03
N GLU A 142 -10.89 8.69 6.22
CA GLU A 142 -10.73 9.46 7.46
C GLU A 142 -9.26 9.70 7.81
N ALA A 143 -8.35 8.75 7.54
CA ALA A 143 -6.92 8.94 7.74
C ALA A 143 -6.35 10.06 6.84
N VAL A 144 -6.69 10.04 5.54
CA VAL A 144 -6.29 11.11 4.60
C VAL A 144 -6.89 12.45 5.02
N ARG A 145 -8.18 12.49 5.36
CA ARG A 145 -8.86 13.69 5.82
C ARG A 145 -8.21 14.29 7.08
N ALA A 146 -7.86 13.45 8.04
CA ALA A 146 -7.17 13.87 9.25
C ALA A 146 -5.77 14.43 8.97
N ARG A 147 -5.03 13.79 8.06
CA ARG A 147 -3.69 14.23 7.64
C ARG A 147 -3.75 15.61 6.96
N VAL A 148 -4.59 15.76 5.94
CA VAL A 148 -4.76 17.02 5.19
C VAL A 148 -5.18 18.17 6.12
N ARG A 149 -6.02 17.92 7.12
CA ARG A 149 -6.42 18.95 8.10
C ARG A 149 -5.33 19.35 9.10
N ARG A 150 -4.42 18.43 9.42
CA ARG A 150 -3.39 18.65 10.46
C ARG A 150 -2.09 19.20 9.89
N THR A 151 -1.80 18.90 8.63
CA THR A 151 -0.55 19.23 7.97
C THR A 151 -0.82 20.02 6.70
N LYS A 152 0.21 20.67 6.15
CA LYS A 152 0.15 21.39 4.87
C LYS A 152 0.22 20.41 3.69
N THR A 153 -0.41 19.23 3.77
CA THR A 153 -0.38 18.23 2.71
C THR A 153 -1.10 18.74 1.46
N ARG A 154 -0.39 18.80 0.34
CA ARG A 154 -0.90 19.25 -0.97
C ARG A 154 -0.98 18.11 -1.98
N HIS A 155 -0.28 17.00 -1.74
CA HIS A 155 -0.25 15.87 -2.66
C HIS A 155 -0.46 14.58 -1.88
N VAL A 156 -1.48 13.82 -2.25
CA VAL A 156 -1.79 12.50 -1.69
C VAL A 156 -1.66 11.46 -2.79
N VAL A 157 -0.85 10.44 -2.55
CA VAL A 157 -0.62 9.34 -3.50
C VAL A 157 -1.04 8.02 -2.84
N LEU A 158 -1.91 7.27 -3.52
CA LEU A 158 -2.36 5.95 -3.10
C LEU A 158 -1.78 4.90 -4.05
N ASP A 159 -0.93 4.00 -3.53
CA ASP A 159 -0.30 2.93 -4.31
C ASP A 159 -1.12 1.63 -4.20
N PHE A 160 -1.68 1.19 -5.32
CA PHE A 160 -2.55 0.03 -5.44
C PHE A 160 -1.85 -1.26 -5.87
N ARG A 161 -0.53 -1.28 -6.04
CA ARG A 161 0.20 -2.46 -6.58
C ARG A 161 -0.02 -3.75 -5.80
N GLN A 162 -0.28 -3.66 -4.50
CA GLN A 162 -0.50 -4.82 -3.64
C GLN A 162 -1.98 -5.00 -3.27
N VAL A 163 -2.87 -4.25 -3.89
CA VAL A 163 -4.32 -4.41 -3.75
C VAL A 163 -4.78 -5.53 -4.67
N ILE A 164 -5.44 -6.53 -4.08
CA ILE A 164 -5.95 -7.72 -4.79
C ILE A 164 -7.39 -7.56 -5.27
N GLY A 165 -8.12 -6.61 -4.73
CA GLY A 165 -9.50 -6.33 -5.12
C GLY A 165 -10.16 -5.30 -4.22
N LEU A 166 -11.32 -4.83 -4.68
CA LEU A 166 -12.13 -3.93 -3.87
C LEU A 166 -13.62 -4.23 -4.09
N ASP A 167 -14.47 -3.99 -3.08
CA ASP A 167 -15.91 -4.11 -3.24
C ASP A 167 -16.52 -2.82 -3.85
N SER A 168 -17.71 -2.94 -4.41
CA SER A 168 -18.41 -1.82 -5.05
C SER A 168 -18.74 -0.68 -4.06
N THR A 169 -18.85 -0.98 -2.76
CA THR A 169 -19.14 0.03 -1.74
C THR A 169 -17.90 0.81 -1.30
N ALA A 170 -16.71 0.22 -1.46
CA ALA A 170 -15.44 0.92 -1.25
C ALA A 170 -15.22 2.04 -2.27
N LEU A 171 -15.72 1.89 -3.51
CA LEU A 171 -15.67 2.94 -4.55
C LEU A 171 -16.28 4.25 -4.07
N LEU A 172 -17.39 4.21 -3.35
CA LEU A 172 -18.03 5.41 -2.79
C LEU A 172 -17.10 6.19 -1.85
N SER A 173 -16.22 5.50 -1.13
CA SER A 173 -15.23 6.15 -0.28
C SER A 173 -14.14 6.84 -1.09
N PHE A 174 -13.72 6.23 -2.22
CA PHE A 174 -12.77 6.85 -3.15
C PHE A 174 -13.39 8.01 -3.92
N GLU A 175 -14.68 7.95 -4.29
CA GLU A 175 -15.40 9.08 -4.85
C GLU A 175 -15.43 10.28 -3.89
N LYS A 176 -15.75 10.02 -2.62
CA LYS A 176 -15.72 11.04 -1.56
C LYS A 176 -14.32 11.61 -1.37
N LEU A 177 -13.27 10.76 -1.48
CA LEU A 177 -11.90 11.22 -1.41
C LEU A 177 -11.54 12.11 -2.61
N GLY A 178 -12.00 11.77 -3.81
CA GLY A 178 -11.88 12.60 -5.01
C GLY A 178 -12.62 13.92 -4.87
N GLN A 179 -13.83 13.94 -4.29
CA GLN A 179 -14.57 15.18 -3.97
C GLN A 179 -13.80 16.03 -2.96
N LEU A 180 -13.27 15.40 -1.90
CA LEU A 180 -12.47 16.09 -0.91
C LEU A 180 -11.20 16.73 -1.50
N ALA A 181 -10.59 16.08 -2.51
CA ALA A 181 -9.43 16.62 -3.22
C ALA A 181 -9.80 17.83 -4.08
N ARG A 182 -10.97 17.80 -4.76
CA ARG A 182 -11.48 18.94 -5.55
C ARG A 182 -11.91 20.13 -4.70
N ASP A 183 -12.57 19.84 -3.56
CA ASP A 183 -13.05 20.88 -2.64
C ASP A 183 -11.92 21.43 -1.75
N GLY A 184 -10.85 20.66 -1.62
CA GLY A 184 -9.66 20.97 -0.84
C GLY A 184 -8.48 21.38 -1.74
N ASP A 185 -7.45 21.91 -1.13
CA ASP A 185 -6.27 22.44 -1.83
C ASP A 185 -5.20 21.31 -1.99
N PHE A 186 -5.62 20.08 -2.38
CA PHE A 186 -4.67 18.98 -2.58
C PHE A 186 -5.01 18.12 -3.80
N SER A 187 -3.98 17.57 -4.43
CA SER A 187 -4.11 16.63 -5.54
C SER A 187 -4.15 15.18 -5.04
N LEU A 188 -4.96 14.35 -5.69
CA LEU A 188 -5.06 12.92 -5.41
C LEU A 188 -4.54 12.11 -6.61
N THR A 189 -3.54 11.26 -6.36
CA THR A 189 -2.94 10.39 -7.39
C THR A 189 -3.13 8.93 -7.04
N PHE A 190 -3.68 8.15 -7.98
CA PHE A 190 -3.75 6.70 -7.92
C PHE A 190 -2.58 6.09 -8.68
N ALA A 191 -1.69 5.39 -7.99
CA ALA A 191 -0.50 4.79 -8.56
C ALA A 191 -0.62 3.26 -8.64
N GLY A 192 -0.12 2.68 -9.74
CA GLY A 192 -0.03 1.23 -9.89
C GLY A 192 -1.37 0.49 -9.87
N LEU A 193 -2.44 1.13 -10.36
CA LEU A 193 -3.78 0.56 -10.37
C LEU A 193 -3.85 -0.62 -11.36
N PRO A 194 -4.15 -1.85 -10.91
CA PRO A 194 -4.34 -3.00 -11.79
C PRO A 194 -5.44 -2.76 -12.84
N PRO A 195 -5.36 -3.34 -14.03
CA PRO A 195 -6.36 -3.12 -15.09
C PRO A 195 -7.81 -3.39 -14.66
N THR A 196 -8.03 -4.46 -13.90
CA THR A 196 -9.35 -4.83 -13.37
C THR A 196 -9.91 -3.76 -12.42
N LEU A 197 -9.07 -3.18 -11.57
CA LEU A 197 -9.48 -2.10 -10.67
C LEU A 197 -9.68 -0.79 -11.44
N ARG A 198 -8.89 -0.55 -12.48
CA ARG A 198 -9.05 0.63 -13.33
C ARG A 198 -10.42 0.66 -14.02
N GLU A 199 -10.89 -0.49 -14.51
CA GLU A 199 -12.24 -0.62 -15.07
C GLU A 199 -13.33 -0.34 -14.03
N GLN A 200 -13.19 -0.88 -12.81
CA GLN A 200 -14.12 -0.63 -11.70
C GLN A 200 -14.16 0.85 -11.31
N PHE A 201 -13.00 1.51 -11.24
CA PHE A 201 -12.90 2.95 -10.97
C PHE A 201 -13.58 3.76 -12.09
N GLY A 202 -13.37 3.39 -13.35
CA GLY A 202 -14.01 4.04 -14.49
C GLY A 202 -15.54 3.92 -14.45
N GLN A 203 -16.07 2.72 -14.12
CA GLN A 203 -17.51 2.49 -13.95
C GLN A 203 -18.10 3.27 -12.77
N GLY A 204 -17.31 3.50 -11.70
CA GLY A 204 -17.68 4.31 -10.55
C GLY A 204 -17.46 5.82 -10.73
N GLY A 205 -17.24 6.32 -11.96
CA GLY A 205 -17.07 7.76 -12.20
C GLY A 205 -15.70 8.33 -11.81
N LEU A 206 -14.74 7.49 -11.44
CA LEU A 206 -13.36 7.85 -11.10
C LEU A 206 -12.41 7.52 -12.27
N GLY A 207 -12.70 8.04 -13.45
CA GLY A 207 -11.88 7.85 -14.66
C GLY A 207 -10.74 8.87 -14.79
N GLU A 208 -9.90 8.68 -15.82
CA GLU A 208 -8.78 9.58 -16.14
C GLU A 208 -9.23 11.00 -16.52
N ALA A 209 -10.48 11.17 -16.94
CA ALA A 209 -11.08 12.45 -17.27
C ALA A 209 -11.63 13.21 -16.04
N THR A 210 -11.56 12.61 -14.85
CA THR A 210 -12.10 13.22 -13.64
C THR A 210 -11.15 14.30 -13.14
N GLU A 211 -11.63 15.54 -13.08
CA GLU A 211 -10.87 16.69 -12.64
C GLU A 211 -10.36 16.51 -11.19
N GLY A 212 -9.12 16.88 -10.92
CA GLY A 212 -8.47 16.75 -9.61
C GLY A 212 -7.93 15.32 -9.29
N LEU A 213 -8.16 14.34 -10.17
CA LEU A 213 -7.61 13.00 -10.04
C LEU A 213 -6.49 12.76 -11.06
N ARG A 214 -5.46 12.05 -10.62
CA ARG A 214 -4.34 11.64 -11.47
C ARG A 214 -4.11 10.15 -11.36
N PHE A 215 -3.73 9.53 -12.48
CA PHE A 215 -3.34 8.13 -12.55
C PHE A 215 -1.86 8.04 -12.94
N ALA A 216 -1.09 7.28 -12.16
CA ALA A 216 0.31 7.02 -12.45
C ALA A 216 0.55 5.51 -12.62
N PRO A 217 1.44 5.10 -13.53
CA PRO A 217 1.71 3.68 -13.77
C PRO A 217 2.31 2.96 -12.55
N ASN A 218 3.02 3.68 -11.69
CA ASN A 218 3.59 3.17 -10.44
C ASN A 218 3.88 4.30 -9.45
N LEU A 219 4.25 3.93 -8.22
CA LEU A 219 4.55 4.87 -7.14
C LEU A 219 5.73 5.80 -7.46
N ASP A 220 6.77 5.29 -8.15
CA ASP A 220 7.95 6.07 -8.52
C ASP A 220 7.60 7.23 -9.46
N ARG A 221 6.75 6.96 -10.48
CA ARG A 221 6.26 7.99 -11.39
C ARG A 221 5.32 8.98 -10.73
N ALA A 222 4.52 8.52 -9.77
CA ALA A 222 3.68 9.42 -8.99
C ALA A 222 4.53 10.35 -8.13
N ALA A 223 5.56 9.82 -7.46
CA ALA A 223 6.49 10.60 -6.66
C ALA A 223 7.28 11.60 -7.50
N GLU A 224 7.78 11.18 -8.67
CA GLU A 224 8.43 12.05 -9.64
C GLU A 224 7.60 13.29 -9.95
N TRP A 225 6.33 13.07 -10.29
CA TRP A 225 5.41 14.17 -10.59
C TRP A 225 5.16 15.07 -9.38
N VAL A 226 4.95 14.51 -8.19
CA VAL A 226 4.75 15.27 -6.95
C VAL A 226 5.96 16.13 -6.64
N GLU A 227 7.15 15.57 -6.71
CA GLU A 227 8.41 16.29 -6.48
C GLU A 227 8.59 17.41 -7.51
N ASP A 228 8.21 17.19 -8.78
CA ASP A 228 8.24 18.23 -9.81
C ASP A 228 7.32 19.39 -9.49
N GLN A 229 6.10 19.10 -9.01
CA GLN A 229 5.16 20.14 -8.58
C GLN A 229 5.70 20.94 -7.40
N LEU A 230 6.27 20.26 -6.40
CA LEU A 230 6.86 20.92 -5.24
C LEU A 230 8.06 21.80 -5.63
N CYS A 231 8.94 21.31 -6.51
CA CYS A 231 10.07 22.08 -7.03
C CYS A 231 9.57 23.28 -7.88
N PHE A 232 8.60 23.07 -8.77
CA PHE A 232 8.06 24.14 -9.61
C PHE A 232 7.41 25.26 -8.79
N MET A 233 6.66 24.92 -7.75
CA MET A 233 6.05 25.93 -6.85
C MET A 233 7.09 26.75 -6.07
N ALA A 234 8.25 26.14 -5.79
CA ALA A 234 9.31 26.80 -5.05
C ALA A 234 10.32 27.52 -5.96
N GLU A 235 10.52 27.00 -7.17
CA GLU A 235 11.41 27.54 -8.20
C GLU A 235 10.63 28.45 -9.17
N SER A 236 9.69 29.26 -8.76
CA SER A 236 9.09 30.30 -9.65
C SER A 236 10.14 31.27 -10.23
N GLY A 237 11.27 30.74 -10.67
CA GLY A 237 12.46 31.44 -11.11
C GLY A 237 13.47 30.56 -11.84
N GLY A 238 13.17 30.20 -13.10
CA GLY A 238 14.20 29.97 -14.10
C GLY A 238 14.92 28.64 -14.15
N GLU A 239 15.02 28.08 -15.34
CA GLU A 239 16.07 27.14 -15.76
C GLU A 239 17.42 27.66 -15.25
N GLN A 240 18.12 26.88 -14.46
CA GLN A 240 19.46 27.29 -14.02
C GLN A 240 20.38 27.36 -15.25
N PRO A 241 21.07 28.47 -15.47
CA PRO A 241 22.03 28.55 -16.56
C PRO A 241 23.06 27.45 -16.46
N LEU A 242 23.47 26.86 -17.59
CA LEU A 242 24.49 25.82 -17.67
C LEU A 242 25.75 26.21 -16.87
N ASP A 243 26.13 27.45 -16.93
CA ASP A 243 27.27 28.00 -16.18
C ASP A 243 27.18 27.82 -14.69
N ALA A 244 25.99 28.01 -14.10
CA ALA A 244 25.76 27.83 -12.67
C ALA A 244 25.83 26.33 -12.27
N SER A 245 25.28 25.46 -13.11
CA SER A 245 25.34 24.00 -12.91
C SER A 245 26.76 23.46 -13.04
N LEU A 246 27.52 23.92 -14.01
CA LEU A 246 28.95 23.58 -14.21
C LEU A 246 29.81 24.13 -13.08
N GLN A 247 29.55 25.33 -12.60
CA GLN A 247 30.27 25.96 -11.49
C GLN A 247 30.07 25.23 -10.16
N ALA A 248 28.89 24.57 -9.99
CA ALA A 248 28.64 23.70 -8.85
C ALA A 248 29.40 22.36 -8.93
N LEU A 249 29.64 21.85 -10.15
CA LEU A 249 30.39 20.60 -10.39
C LEU A 249 31.92 20.82 -10.39
N VAL A 250 32.37 21.90 -10.98
CA VAL A 250 33.80 22.25 -11.14
C VAL A 250 33.99 23.70 -10.68
N PRO A 251 34.13 23.97 -9.38
CA PRO A 251 34.31 25.32 -8.88
C PRO A 251 35.63 25.95 -9.32
N GLY A 252 35.60 27.20 -9.77
CA GLY A 252 36.77 27.99 -10.07
C GLY A 252 36.96 28.37 -11.54
N PRO A 253 38.11 28.96 -11.95
CA PRO A 253 38.35 29.45 -13.29
C PRO A 253 38.42 28.35 -14.36
N ALA A 254 38.43 27.07 -13.94
CA ALA A 254 38.40 25.92 -14.84
C ALA A 254 37.05 25.79 -15.58
N THR A 255 35.95 26.22 -14.94
CA THR A 255 34.60 26.18 -15.53
C THR A 255 34.49 26.95 -16.83
N THR A 256 35.04 28.18 -16.86
CA THR A 256 35.02 29.04 -18.08
C THR A 256 35.77 28.41 -19.23
N ARG A 257 36.89 27.69 -18.95
CA ARG A 257 37.62 26.95 -19.97
C ARG A 257 36.86 25.74 -20.47
N LEU A 258 36.20 25.01 -19.54
CA LEU A 258 35.39 23.83 -19.85
C LEU A 258 34.24 24.17 -20.80
N VAL A 259 33.53 25.27 -20.53
CA VAL A 259 32.44 25.75 -21.41
C VAL A 259 32.90 25.99 -22.83
N GLY A 260 34.14 26.47 -23.02
CA GLY A 260 34.75 26.69 -24.35
C GLY A 260 35.02 25.41 -25.15
N TYR A 261 35.04 24.24 -24.52
CA TYR A 261 35.20 22.94 -25.17
C TYR A 261 33.89 22.20 -25.40
N LEU A 262 32.77 22.71 -24.86
CA LEU A 262 31.45 22.06 -24.99
C LEU A 262 30.83 22.40 -26.35
N GLU A 263 30.31 21.39 -27.02
CA GLU A 263 29.54 21.52 -28.26
C GLU A 263 28.05 21.28 -27.92
N ARG A 264 27.18 22.26 -28.18
CA ARG A 264 25.75 22.13 -27.96
C ARG A 264 25.14 21.21 -29.03
N ARG A 265 24.40 20.18 -28.58
CA ARG A 265 23.67 19.23 -29.42
C ARG A 265 22.23 19.08 -28.94
N GLU A 266 21.32 18.99 -29.89
CA GLU A 266 19.90 18.75 -29.63
C GLU A 266 19.53 17.36 -30.16
N PHE A 267 18.77 16.63 -29.32
CA PHE A 267 18.34 15.27 -29.64
C PHE A 267 16.81 15.20 -29.56
N SER A 268 16.21 14.49 -30.53
CA SER A 268 14.78 14.22 -30.52
C SER A 268 14.41 13.21 -29.42
N PRO A 269 13.17 13.26 -28.87
CA PRO A 269 12.70 12.26 -27.92
C PRO A 269 12.85 10.82 -28.47
N GLY A 270 13.31 9.91 -27.62
CA GLY A 270 13.48 8.48 -27.96
C GLY A 270 14.82 8.14 -28.61
N VAL A 271 15.73 9.11 -28.85
CA VAL A 271 17.07 8.83 -29.35
C VAL A 271 17.98 8.35 -28.22
N TYR A 272 18.75 7.30 -28.48
CA TYR A 272 19.79 6.83 -27.56
C TYR A 272 21.03 7.71 -27.65
N LEU A 273 21.47 8.27 -26.54
CA LEU A 273 22.71 9.01 -26.42
C LEU A 273 23.92 8.06 -26.30
N ILE A 274 23.78 7.01 -25.51
CA ILE A 274 24.78 5.98 -25.22
C ILE A 274 24.07 4.64 -25.18
N ARG A 275 24.66 3.62 -25.80
CA ARG A 275 24.17 2.24 -25.68
C ARG A 275 25.14 1.39 -24.89
N GLN A 276 24.66 0.32 -24.32
CA GLN A 276 25.51 -0.65 -23.63
C GLN A 276 26.53 -1.24 -24.59
N GLY A 277 27.81 -1.10 -24.25
CA GLY A 277 28.94 -1.56 -25.08
C GLY A 277 29.53 -0.49 -26.00
N ASP A 278 28.96 0.71 -26.06
CA ASP A 278 29.58 1.83 -26.75
C ASP A 278 30.91 2.22 -26.09
N MET A 279 31.88 2.68 -26.88
CA MET A 279 33.13 3.22 -26.33
C MET A 279 32.86 4.52 -25.57
N PRO A 280 33.43 4.69 -24.37
CA PRO A 280 33.21 5.88 -23.54
C PRO A 280 34.10 7.04 -24.04
N ASP A 281 33.69 7.69 -25.09
CA ASP A 281 34.44 8.79 -25.75
C ASP A 281 33.78 10.16 -25.56
N VAL A 282 32.52 10.23 -25.09
CA VAL A 282 31.75 11.46 -24.94
C VAL A 282 31.08 11.56 -23.58
N LEU A 283 31.20 12.75 -22.99
CA LEU A 283 30.42 13.15 -21.80
C LEU A 283 29.35 14.16 -22.21
N TYR A 284 28.14 13.95 -21.75
CA TYR A 284 27.03 14.86 -21.99
C TYR A 284 26.67 15.62 -20.71
N PHE A 285 26.56 16.96 -20.83
CA PHE A 285 25.98 17.80 -19.83
C PHE A 285 24.56 18.17 -20.28
N ILE A 286 23.55 17.80 -19.50
CA ILE A 286 22.16 18.10 -19.83
C ILE A 286 21.90 19.57 -19.51
N GLU A 287 21.69 20.39 -20.53
CA GLU A 287 21.29 21.80 -20.37
C GLU A 287 19.79 21.90 -20.08
N SER A 288 18.98 21.19 -20.89
CA SER A 288 17.52 21.14 -20.74
C SER A 288 16.97 19.77 -21.14
N GLY A 289 15.75 19.46 -20.74
CA GLY A 289 15.13 18.16 -21.01
C GLY A 289 15.53 17.07 -20.02
N GLN A 290 15.39 15.80 -20.44
CA GLN A 290 15.67 14.65 -19.58
C GLN A 290 16.28 13.48 -20.35
N VAL A 291 17.14 12.74 -19.70
CA VAL A 291 17.75 11.49 -20.17
C VAL A 291 17.42 10.37 -19.21
N THR A 292 16.98 9.22 -19.72
CA THR A 292 16.63 8.06 -18.91
C THR A 292 17.64 6.94 -19.14
N ALA A 293 18.33 6.52 -18.09
CA ALA A 293 19.11 5.29 -18.06
C ALA A 293 18.16 4.10 -17.84
N GLN A 294 18.27 3.10 -18.72
CA GLN A 294 17.44 1.90 -18.66
C GLN A 294 18.27 0.65 -18.97
N LEU A 295 17.89 -0.44 -18.32
CA LEU A 295 18.50 -1.74 -18.55
C LEU A 295 17.63 -2.54 -19.51
N GLU A 296 18.23 -2.98 -20.62
CA GLU A 296 17.59 -3.89 -21.58
C GLU A 296 17.91 -5.34 -21.19
N GLN A 297 16.90 -6.10 -20.82
CA GLN A 297 17.04 -7.54 -20.56
C GLN A 297 16.29 -8.32 -21.64
N PRO A 298 16.92 -9.35 -22.25
CA PRO A 298 16.27 -10.17 -23.28
C PRO A 298 14.95 -10.77 -22.76
N GLY A 299 13.83 -10.47 -23.46
CA GLY A 299 12.50 -11.02 -23.12
C GLY A 299 11.79 -10.37 -21.94
N GLN A 300 12.31 -9.30 -21.36
CA GLN A 300 11.67 -8.55 -20.28
C GLN A 300 11.38 -7.10 -20.69
N GLN A 301 10.45 -6.46 -19.95
CA GLN A 301 10.21 -5.03 -20.14
C GLN A 301 11.44 -4.22 -19.73
N LEU A 302 11.69 -3.10 -20.45
CA LEU A 302 12.74 -2.15 -20.15
C LEU A 302 12.68 -1.72 -18.68
N LEU A 303 13.73 -2.00 -17.93
CA LEU A 303 13.83 -1.58 -16.53
C LEU A 303 14.46 -0.19 -16.48
N ARG A 304 13.67 0.80 -16.11
CA ARG A 304 14.16 2.14 -15.83
C ARG A 304 15.03 2.12 -14.58
N LEU A 305 16.29 2.48 -14.72
CA LEU A 305 17.23 2.60 -13.61
C LEU A 305 17.14 3.99 -12.99
N GLU A 306 17.23 5.03 -13.84
CA GLU A 306 17.38 6.40 -13.41
C GLU A 306 16.89 7.39 -14.49
N THR A 307 16.45 8.58 -14.07
CA THR A 307 16.23 9.72 -15.00
C THR A 307 17.00 10.93 -14.51
N MET A 308 17.78 11.50 -15.40
CA MET A 308 18.61 12.68 -15.18
C MET A 308 18.01 13.86 -15.93
N ARG A 309 18.01 15.03 -15.32
CA ARG A 309 17.49 16.29 -15.88
C ARG A 309 18.58 17.34 -16.01
N GLY A 310 18.23 18.53 -16.47
CA GLY A 310 19.14 19.66 -16.61
C GLY A 310 20.06 19.87 -15.40
N GLY A 311 21.32 20.25 -15.64
CA GLY A 311 22.35 20.36 -14.62
C GLY A 311 23.07 19.07 -14.25
N ARG A 312 22.85 17.97 -14.99
CA ARG A 312 23.51 16.67 -14.76
C ARG A 312 24.44 16.28 -15.90
N MET A 313 25.39 15.41 -15.54
CA MET A 313 26.32 14.80 -16.46
C MET A 313 25.92 13.34 -16.71
N VAL A 314 26.12 12.86 -17.93
CA VAL A 314 25.84 11.50 -18.41
C VAL A 314 27.02 10.97 -19.16
N GLY A 315 27.39 9.71 -18.96
CA GLY A 315 28.48 9.02 -19.65
C GLY A 315 29.75 8.89 -18.80
N GLU A 316 29.80 9.47 -17.59
CA GLU A 316 30.96 9.45 -16.71
C GLU A 316 31.38 8.04 -16.31
N LEU A 317 30.40 7.13 -16.09
CA LEU A 317 30.69 5.75 -15.67
C LEU A 317 31.54 4.98 -16.70
N GLY A 318 31.35 5.25 -17.98
CA GLY A 318 32.12 4.61 -19.03
C GLY A 318 33.61 4.92 -18.99
N PHE A 319 34.01 6.02 -18.38
CA PHE A 319 35.44 6.41 -18.26
C PHE A 319 36.12 5.74 -17.06
N TYR A 320 35.38 5.16 -16.14
CA TYR A 320 35.91 4.52 -14.92
C TYR A 320 35.89 2.98 -14.98
N LEU A 321 35.25 2.39 -16.00
CA LEU A 321 35.13 0.96 -16.22
C LEU A 321 36.03 0.51 -17.39
#